data_57671247357dae512d4227644756cfa5
#
_entry.id   57671247357dae512d4227644756cfa5
#
_cell.length_a   1.000
_cell.length_b   1.000
_cell.length_c   1.000
_cell.angle_alpha   90.00
_cell.angle_beta   90.00
_cell.angle_gamma   90.00
#
_symmetry.space_group_name_H-M   'P 1'
#
loop_
_entity.id
_entity.type
_entity.pdbx_description
1 polymer ?
#
loop_
_entity_poly.entity_id
_entity_poly.type
_entity_poly.pdbx_seq_one_letter_code
_entity_poly.pdbx_strand_id
1 'polypeptide(L)'
;AAQAQAEATLDLVGPISDYKIYVSEQVDTLVTGTEAFVAAVKAGDVEKAKSLFAPTRLSYESVEPIAELFSDLDVSIDSRADDYEKAEADPAFPGFHRIEYGLWEKNSTEGLDPVADKLLADVTALQGRIEGLTFPPEVVVGGAAVLMEEVAATKISGEEDRYSHTDLWDFR
;
A
#
# COMPACT_ATOMS: atom_id res chain seq x y z
N ALA A 1 -17.55 -34.22 -38.02
CA ALA A 1 -17.75 -34.31 -36.58
C ALA A 1 -16.92 -33.19 -35.94
N ALA A 2 -17.56 -32.05 -35.62
CA ALA A 2 -16.92 -30.98 -34.84
C ALA A 2 -16.89 -31.46 -33.40
N GLN A 3 -15.70 -31.71 -32.87
CA GLN A 3 -15.48 -31.86 -31.45
C GLN A 3 -15.69 -30.48 -30.83
N ALA A 4 -16.79 -30.27 -30.13
CA ALA A 4 -16.96 -29.16 -29.21
C ALA A 4 -15.89 -29.34 -28.12
N GLN A 5 -14.86 -28.51 -28.15
CA GLN A 5 -13.95 -28.35 -27.03
C GLN A 5 -14.79 -27.73 -25.91
N ALA A 6 -15.16 -28.51 -24.89
CA ALA A 6 -15.70 -27.97 -23.66
C ALA A 6 -14.59 -27.09 -23.04
N GLU A 7 -14.77 -25.78 -23.08
CA GLU A 7 -13.96 -24.89 -22.27
C GLU A 7 -14.19 -25.31 -20.80
N ALA A 8 -13.12 -25.78 -20.18
CA ALA A 8 -13.14 -26.04 -18.75
C ALA A 8 -13.31 -24.69 -18.07
N THR A 9 -14.51 -24.40 -17.57
CA THR A 9 -14.73 -23.25 -16.69
C THR A 9 -13.93 -23.51 -15.42
N LEU A 10 -12.92 -22.68 -15.17
CA LEU A 10 -12.16 -22.70 -13.93
C LEU A 10 -13.12 -22.39 -12.77
N ASP A 11 -13.22 -23.30 -11.82
CA ASP A 11 -13.92 -23.03 -10.56
C ASP A 11 -12.99 -22.17 -9.68
N LEU A 12 -13.23 -20.86 -9.66
CA LEU A 12 -12.44 -19.89 -8.91
C LEU A 12 -13.08 -19.49 -7.58
N VAL A 13 -14.22 -20.06 -7.20
CA VAL A 13 -14.95 -19.68 -5.97
C VAL A 13 -14.08 -19.88 -4.73
N GLY A 14 -13.44 -21.05 -4.60
CA GLY A 14 -12.54 -21.36 -3.49
C GLY A 14 -11.35 -20.40 -3.45
N PRO A 15 -10.51 -20.33 -4.51
CA PRO A 15 -9.36 -19.44 -4.55
C PRO A 15 -9.67 -17.97 -4.30
N ILE A 16 -10.79 -17.45 -4.82
CA ILE A 16 -11.21 -16.06 -4.58
C ILE A 16 -11.63 -15.85 -3.11
N SER A 17 -12.28 -16.83 -2.51
CA SER A 17 -12.65 -16.76 -1.10
C SER A 17 -11.41 -16.74 -0.19
N ASP A 18 -10.43 -17.59 -0.49
CA ASP A 18 -9.15 -17.63 0.23
C ASP A 18 -8.37 -16.32 0.06
N TYR A 19 -8.35 -15.76 -1.16
CA TYR A 19 -7.72 -14.47 -1.42
C TYR A 19 -8.42 -13.33 -0.67
N LYS A 20 -9.75 -13.32 -0.60
CA LYS A 20 -10.50 -12.33 0.18
C LYS A 20 -10.14 -12.40 1.67
N ILE A 21 -10.00 -13.59 2.23
CA ILE A 21 -9.58 -13.79 3.63
C ILE A 21 -8.18 -13.21 3.81
N TYR A 22 -7.24 -13.57 2.93
CA TYR A 22 -5.87 -13.06 2.95
C TYR A 22 -5.83 -11.53 2.93
N VAL A 23 -6.52 -10.88 1.98
CA VAL A 23 -6.58 -9.42 1.88
C VAL A 23 -7.17 -8.79 3.14
N SER A 24 -8.22 -9.39 3.72
CA SER A 24 -8.79 -8.90 4.97
C SER A 24 -7.80 -8.96 6.13
N GLU A 25 -7.07 -10.05 6.28
CA GLU A 25 -6.04 -10.20 7.31
C GLU A 25 -4.88 -9.20 7.12
N GLN A 26 -4.47 -8.96 5.87
CA GLN A 26 -3.40 -8.00 5.56
C GLN A 26 -3.84 -6.55 5.85
N VAL A 27 -5.07 -6.18 5.52
CA VAL A 27 -5.56 -4.82 5.80
C VAL A 27 -5.77 -4.58 7.30
N ASP A 28 -6.16 -5.58 8.07
CA ASP A 28 -6.22 -5.50 9.54
C ASP A 28 -4.81 -5.29 10.15
N THR A 29 -3.82 -5.99 9.59
CA THR A 29 -2.42 -5.84 9.97
C THR A 29 -1.90 -4.45 9.59
N LEU A 30 -2.26 -3.95 8.40
CA LEU A 30 -1.93 -2.62 7.93
C LEU A 30 -2.47 -1.53 8.87
N VAL A 31 -3.76 -1.61 9.26
CA VAL A 31 -4.37 -0.65 10.20
C VAL A 31 -3.59 -0.64 11.52
N THR A 32 -3.36 -1.83 12.10
CA THR A 32 -2.66 -1.96 13.38
C THR A 32 -1.22 -1.43 13.29
N GLY A 33 -0.51 -1.74 12.22
CA GLY A 33 0.84 -1.24 11.94
C GLY A 33 0.86 0.28 11.77
N THR A 34 -0.11 0.82 11.03
CA THR A 34 -0.25 2.26 10.81
C THR A 34 -0.57 3.00 12.10
N GLU A 35 -1.42 2.47 12.97
CA GLU A 35 -1.68 3.05 14.31
C GLU A 35 -0.39 3.17 15.12
N ALA A 36 0.41 2.12 15.19
CA ALA A 36 1.68 2.11 15.91
C ALA A 36 2.71 3.07 15.27
N PHE A 37 2.78 3.11 13.96
CA PHE A 37 3.65 4.01 13.19
C PHE A 37 3.28 5.47 13.42
N VAL A 38 2.02 5.83 13.27
CA VAL A 38 1.50 7.18 13.51
C VAL A 38 1.72 7.61 14.98
N ALA A 39 1.50 6.71 15.93
CA ALA A 39 1.78 7.01 17.33
C ALA A 39 3.27 7.35 17.57
N ALA A 40 4.19 6.63 16.93
CA ALA A 40 5.63 6.91 17.03
C ALA A 40 5.99 8.27 16.38
N VAL A 41 5.42 8.59 15.21
CA VAL A 41 5.60 9.88 14.53
C VAL A 41 5.13 11.02 15.44
N LYS A 42 3.93 10.93 15.98
CA LYS A 42 3.34 11.98 16.87
C LYS A 42 4.06 12.09 18.20
N ALA A 43 4.70 11.03 18.69
CA ALA A 43 5.56 11.06 19.88
C ALA A 43 6.94 11.69 19.62
N GLY A 44 7.29 11.98 18.36
CA GLY A 44 8.62 12.47 18.00
C GLY A 44 9.70 11.39 18.06
N ASP A 45 9.31 10.10 18.13
CA ASP A 45 10.25 8.97 18.21
C ASP A 45 10.65 8.51 16.81
N VAL A 46 11.63 9.22 16.23
CA VAL A 46 12.13 9.01 14.88
C VAL A 46 12.61 7.56 14.68
N GLU A 47 13.39 7.02 15.63
CA GLU A 47 13.96 5.68 15.50
C GLU A 47 12.87 4.60 15.55
N LYS A 48 11.90 4.78 16.42
CA LYS A 48 10.75 3.87 16.49
C LYS A 48 9.91 3.95 15.22
N ALA A 49 9.64 5.16 14.72
CA ALA A 49 8.90 5.36 13.47
C ALA A 49 9.63 4.68 12.29
N LYS A 50 10.94 4.91 12.13
CA LYS A 50 11.77 4.22 11.11
C LYS A 50 11.66 2.70 11.21
N SER A 51 11.70 2.15 12.43
CA SER A 51 11.65 0.70 12.62
C SER A 51 10.29 0.07 12.27
N LEU A 52 9.23 0.88 12.26
CA LEU A 52 7.86 0.46 11.94
C LEU A 52 7.49 0.67 10.46
N PHE A 53 8.24 1.48 9.72
CA PHE A 53 7.92 1.85 8.34
C PHE A 53 7.85 0.63 7.42
N ALA A 54 8.95 -0.07 7.19
CA ALA A 54 8.99 -1.20 6.27
C ALA A 54 8.02 -2.35 6.66
N PRO A 55 7.89 -2.78 7.94
CA PRO A 55 6.89 -3.77 8.31
C PRO A 55 5.45 -3.34 8.04
N THR A 56 5.13 -2.04 8.17
CA THR A 56 3.78 -1.52 7.90
C THR A 56 3.55 -1.44 6.39
N ARG A 57 4.52 -0.95 5.63
CA ARG A 57 4.50 -0.90 4.17
C ARG A 57 4.27 -2.28 3.57
N LEU A 58 4.95 -3.32 4.03
CA LEU A 58 4.77 -4.69 3.56
C LEU A 58 3.30 -5.14 3.55
N SER A 59 2.51 -4.73 4.54
CA SER A 59 1.07 -5.04 4.55
C SER A 59 0.30 -4.23 3.52
N TYR A 60 0.71 -2.99 3.22
CA TYR A 60 0.12 -2.20 2.14
C TYR A 60 0.42 -2.82 0.77
N GLU A 61 1.67 -3.13 0.49
CA GLU A 61 2.12 -3.81 -0.73
C GLU A 61 1.34 -5.12 -0.99
N SER A 62 1.06 -5.85 0.09
CA SER A 62 0.28 -7.10 0.01
C SER A 62 -1.17 -6.89 -0.44
N VAL A 63 -1.73 -5.71 -0.26
CA VAL A 63 -3.11 -5.36 -0.65
C VAL A 63 -3.18 -4.33 -1.78
N GLU A 64 -2.06 -3.81 -2.23
CA GLU A 64 -1.96 -2.79 -3.26
C GLU A 64 -2.81 -3.10 -4.51
N PRO A 65 -2.80 -4.32 -5.08
CA PRO A 65 -3.62 -4.63 -6.26
C PRO A 65 -5.13 -4.46 -6.04
N ILE A 66 -5.56 -4.41 -4.77
CA ILE A 66 -6.95 -4.13 -4.41
C ILE A 66 -7.12 -2.66 -3.99
N ALA A 67 -6.10 -2.05 -3.39
CA ALA A 67 -6.11 -0.64 -3.02
C ALA A 67 -6.25 0.27 -4.24
N GLU A 68 -5.58 -0.05 -5.35
CA GLU A 68 -5.67 0.65 -6.65
C GLU A 68 -7.10 0.79 -7.20
N LEU A 69 -8.02 -0.11 -6.84
CA LEU A 69 -9.44 0.03 -7.18
C LEU A 69 -10.07 1.26 -6.53
N PHE A 70 -9.43 1.82 -5.54
CA PHE A 70 -9.84 3.00 -4.78
C PHE A 70 -8.81 4.12 -4.94
N SER A 71 -8.58 4.55 -6.17
CA SER A 71 -7.51 5.48 -6.58
C SER A 71 -7.41 6.76 -5.75
N ASP A 72 -8.52 7.23 -5.16
CA ASP A 72 -8.53 8.39 -4.27
C ASP A 72 -7.80 8.10 -2.94
N LEU A 73 -7.94 6.89 -2.40
CA LEU A 73 -7.24 6.44 -1.20
C LEU A 73 -5.81 6.02 -1.52
N ASP A 74 -5.63 5.28 -2.60
CA ASP A 74 -4.33 4.82 -3.07
C ASP A 74 -3.36 6.01 -3.26
N VAL A 75 -3.73 7.00 -4.05
CA VAL A 75 -2.95 8.25 -4.22
C VAL A 75 -2.69 8.96 -2.89
N SER A 76 -3.65 8.97 -1.96
CA SER A 76 -3.48 9.63 -0.66
C SER A 76 -2.57 8.88 0.30
N ILE A 77 -2.48 7.56 0.18
CA ILE A 77 -1.68 6.69 1.04
C ILE A 77 -0.26 6.56 0.50
N ASP A 78 -0.10 6.41 -0.84
CA ASP A 78 1.12 5.88 -1.44
C ASP A 78 1.75 6.76 -2.53
N SER A 79 1.18 7.91 -2.89
CA SER A 79 1.78 8.76 -3.92
C SER A 79 3.20 9.22 -3.54
N ARG A 80 4.02 9.36 -4.58
CA ARG A 80 5.43 9.74 -4.47
C ARG A 80 5.62 11.23 -4.72
N ALA A 81 6.77 11.77 -4.30
CA ALA A 81 7.09 13.19 -4.51
C ALA A 81 7.01 13.62 -5.97
N ASP A 82 7.37 12.75 -6.90
CA ASP A 82 7.37 13.02 -8.34
C ASP A 82 5.96 13.22 -8.93
N ASP A 83 4.93 12.81 -8.21
CA ASP A 83 3.53 13.03 -8.60
C ASP A 83 3.07 14.47 -8.34
N TYR A 84 3.90 15.28 -7.68
CA TYR A 84 3.60 16.65 -7.26
C TYR A 84 4.52 17.68 -7.90
N GLU A 85 3.95 18.82 -8.29
CA GLU A 85 4.66 19.88 -9.03
C GLU A 85 5.90 20.42 -8.29
N LYS A 86 5.85 20.43 -6.95
CA LYS A 86 6.96 20.91 -6.09
C LYS A 86 7.68 19.76 -5.37
N ALA A 87 7.46 18.53 -5.82
CA ALA A 87 8.03 17.33 -5.22
C ALA A 87 7.88 17.33 -3.68
N GLU A 88 8.95 17.10 -2.93
CA GLU A 88 8.93 17.03 -1.46
C GLU A 88 8.52 18.35 -0.79
N ALA A 89 8.62 19.47 -1.50
CA ALA A 89 8.18 20.78 -1.01
C ALA A 89 6.70 21.05 -1.25
N ASP A 90 5.99 20.15 -1.93
CA ASP A 90 4.57 20.33 -2.19
C ASP A 90 3.75 20.10 -0.92
N PRO A 91 2.92 21.09 -0.50
CA PRO A 91 2.08 20.92 0.69
C PRO A 91 0.98 19.88 0.52
N ALA A 92 0.68 19.46 -0.70
CA ALA A 92 -0.31 18.44 -1.01
C ALA A 92 0.28 17.03 -1.01
N PHE A 93 1.61 16.86 -0.95
CA PHE A 93 2.28 15.56 -0.90
C PHE A 93 1.94 14.83 0.40
N PRO A 94 1.18 13.70 0.38
CA PRO A 94 0.65 13.02 1.55
C PRO A 94 1.36 11.70 1.84
N GLY A 95 0.76 10.88 2.67
CA GLY A 95 0.96 9.44 2.74
C GLY A 95 2.26 8.99 3.39
N PHE A 96 2.58 7.73 3.15
CA PHE A 96 3.76 7.07 3.68
C PHE A 96 5.04 7.78 3.25
N HIS A 97 5.20 8.09 1.96
CA HIS A 97 6.45 8.66 1.42
C HIS A 97 6.71 10.09 1.87
N ARG A 98 5.67 10.85 2.23
CA ARG A 98 5.85 12.15 2.88
C ARG A 98 6.46 12.01 4.27
N ILE A 99 5.99 11.01 5.04
CA ILE A 99 6.54 10.73 6.38
C ILE A 99 7.93 10.13 6.25
N GLU A 100 8.16 9.23 5.31
CA GLU A 100 9.45 8.64 4.98
C GLU A 100 10.51 9.75 4.74
N TYR A 101 10.21 10.71 3.86
CA TYR A 101 11.08 11.86 3.61
C TYR A 101 11.44 12.62 4.90
N GLY A 102 10.47 12.88 5.78
CA GLY A 102 10.71 13.53 7.07
C GLY A 102 11.63 12.72 7.97
N LEU A 103 11.42 11.42 8.04
CA LEU A 103 12.20 10.53 8.90
C LEU A 103 13.63 10.33 8.42
N TRP A 104 13.86 10.08 7.12
CA TRP A 104 15.21 9.74 6.61
C TRP A 104 16.01 10.96 6.16
N GLU A 105 15.40 11.90 5.43
CA GLU A 105 16.11 13.08 4.92
C GLU A 105 16.21 14.21 5.94
N LYS A 106 15.17 14.40 6.77
CA LYS A 106 15.16 15.46 7.80
C LYS A 106 15.53 14.95 9.18
N ASN A 107 15.51 13.65 9.38
CA ASN A 107 15.64 13.01 10.69
C ASN A 107 14.74 13.65 11.75
N SER A 108 13.49 13.93 11.39
CA SER A 108 12.54 14.71 12.18
C SER A 108 11.11 14.28 11.89
N THR A 109 10.26 14.42 12.89
CA THR A 109 8.79 14.29 12.77
C THR A 109 8.09 15.64 12.77
N GLU A 110 8.83 16.73 12.79
CA GLU A 110 8.27 18.08 12.87
C GLU A 110 7.33 18.36 11.69
N GLY A 111 6.10 18.79 12.02
CA GLY A 111 5.07 19.12 11.03
C GLY A 111 4.41 17.90 10.36
N LEU A 112 4.72 16.67 10.77
CA LEU A 112 4.15 15.45 10.19
C LEU A 112 2.83 14.99 10.85
N ASP A 113 2.44 15.55 12.00
CA ASP A 113 1.21 15.12 12.68
C ASP A 113 -0.04 15.14 11.78
N PRO A 114 -0.32 16.20 10.99
CA PRO A 114 -1.49 16.20 10.12
C PRO A 114 -1.41 15.14 8.99
N VAL A 115 -0.20 14.85 8.49
CA VAL A 115 0.03 13.83 7.47
C VAL A 115 -0.20 12.44 8.07
N ALA A 116 0.32 12.20 9.26
CA ALA A 116 0.16 10.95 9.99
C ALA A 116 -1.32 10.69 10.36
N ASP A 117 -2.03 11.70 10.85
CA ASP A 117 -3.46 11.59 11.15
C ASP A 117 -4.27 11.28 9.89
N LYS A 118 -3.94 11.93 8.77
CA LYS A 118 -4.60 11.66 7.49
C LYS A 118 -4.30 10.25 6.99
N LEU A 119 -3.06 9.80 7.04
CA LEU A 119 -2.66 8.45 6.64
C LEU A 119 -3.47 7.39 7.39
N LEU A 120 -3.59 7.51 8.72
CA LEU A 120 -4.38 6.57 9.51
C LEU A 120 -5.87 6.60 9.13
N ALA A 121 -6.42 7.77 8.88
CA ALA A 121 -7.80 7.91 8.44
C ALA A 121 -8.03 7.24 7.06
N ASP A 122 -7.12 7.44 6.12
CA ASP A 122 -7.21 6.88 4.77
C ASP A 122 -7.06 5.35 4.78
N VAL A 123 -6.11 4.81 5.56
CA VAL A 123 -5.93 3.35 5.74
C VAL A 123 -7.16 2.72 6.39
N THR A 124 -7.75 3.38 7.39
CA THR A 124 -9.00 2.91 8.02
C THR A 124 -10.17 2.95 7.04
N ALA A 125 -10.24 3.97 6.20
CA ALA A 125 -11.26 4.07 5.15
C ALA A 125 -11.07 2.99 4.07
N LEU A 126 -9.82 2.67 3.72
CA LEU A 126 -9.48 1.59 2.78
C LEU A 126 -9.96 0.23 3.33
N GLN A 127 -9.71 -0.07 4.61
CA GLN A 127 -10.24 -1.27 5.28
C GLN A 127 -11.74 -1.38 5.09
N GLY A 128 -12.51 -0.34 5.42
CA GLY A 128 -13.96 -0.34 5.28
C GLY A 128 -14.44 -0.55 3.84
N ARG A 129 -13.71 -0.03 2.84
CA ARG A 129 -14.04 -0.25 1.42
C ARG A 129 -13.75 -1.69 0.99
N ILE A 130 -12.62 -2.26 1.43
CA ILE A 130 -12.23 -3.64 1.11
C ILE A 130 -13.22 -4.65 1.73
N GLU A 131 -13.66 -4.43 2.98
CA GLU A 131 -14.66 -5.28 3.63
C GLU A 131 -15.96 -5.39 2.82
N GLY A 132 -16.39 -4.28 2.23
CA GLY A 132 -17.59 -4.19 1.39
C GLY A 132 -17.41 -4.69 -0.04
N LEU A 133 -16.18 -5.02 -0.47
CA LEU A 133 -15.87 -5.34 -1.86
C LEU A 133 -16.30 -6.78 -2.21
N THR A 134 -16.91 -6.93 -3.38
CA THR A 134 -17.00 -8.23 -4.05
C THR A 134 -15.78 -8.39 -4.94
N PHE A 135 -15.12 -9.54 -4.85
CA PHE A 135 -13.90 -9.85 -5.61
C PHE A 135 -14.25 -10.60 -6.91
N PRO A 136 -14.46 -9.90 -8.04
CA PRO A 136 -14.63 -10.57 -9.31
C PRO A 136 -13.33 -11.24 -9.76
N PRO A 137 -13.39 -12.42 -10.40
CA PRO A 137 -12.20 -13.12 -10.88
C PRO A 137 -11.30 -12.25 -11.75
N GLU A 138 -11.90 -11.40 -12.57
CA GLU A 138 -11.20 -10.51 -13.50
C GLU A 138 -10.33 -9.49 -12.77
N VAL A 139 -10.81 -8.99 -11.64
CA VAL A 139 -10.08 -8.02 -10.80
C VAL A 139 -8.87 -8.67 -10.15
N VAL A 140 -9.04 -9.88 -9.60
CA VAL A 140 -7.94 -10.61 -8.94
C VAL A 140 -6.83 -10.94 -9.94
N VAL A 141 -7.19 -11.47 -11.11
CA VAL A 141 -6.21 -11.84 -12.15
C VAL A 141 -5.58 -10.60 -12.77
N GLY A 142 -6.39 -9.55 -13.02
CA GLY A 142 -5.90 -8.28 -13.57
C GLY A 142 -4.92 -7.58 -12.64
N GLY A 143 -5.24 -7.46 -11.35
CA GLY A 143 -4.36 -6.86 -10.35
C GLY A 143 -3.02 -7.59 -10.23
N ALA A 144 -3.03 -8.93 -10.25
CA ALA A 144 -1.79 -9.70 -10.25
C ALA A 144 -0.90 -9.41 -11.48
N ALA A 145 -1.49 -9.16 -12.64
CA ALA A 145 -0.73 -8.82 -13.85
C ALA A 145 -0.13 -7.41 -13.75
N VAL A 146 -0.90 -6.43 -13.26
CA VAL A 146 -0.42 -5.05 -13.04
C VAL A 146 0.73 -5.03 -12.06
N LEU A 147 0.59 -5.69 -10.89
CA LEU A 147 1.65 -5.79 -9.89
C LEU A 147 2.95 -6.38 -10.46
N MET A 148 2.86 -7.40 -11.32
CA MET A 148 4.05 -7.97 -11.96
C MET A 148 4.75 -6.98 -12.91
N GLU A 149 3.99 -6.11 -13.58
CA GLU A 149 4.54 -5.05 -14.43
C GLU A 149 5.22 -3.97 -13.57
N GLU A 150 4.64 -3.58 -12.44
CA GLU A 150 5.20 -2.62 -11.49
C GLU A 150 6.50 -3.13 -10.86
N VAL A 151 6.52 -4.36 -10.38
CA VAL A 151 7.74 -5.00 -9.87
C VAL A 151 8.87 -4.90 -10.88
N ALA A 152 8.58 -5.17 -12.16
CA ALA A 152 9.58 -5.14 -13.20
C ALA A 152 10.01 -3.71 -13.60
N ALA A 153 9.14 -2.72 -13.45
CA ALA A 153 9.38 -1.35 -13.90
C ALA A 153 9.99 -0.45 -12.82
N THR A 154 9.51 -0.54 -11.59
CA THR A 154 9.81 0.41 -10.50
C THR A 154 10.36 -0.24 -9.24
N LYS A 155 9.67 -1.21 -8.64
CA LYS A 155 10.06 -1.77 -7.35
C LYS A 155 11.47 -2.41 -7.36
N ILE A 156 11.86 -3.06 -8.45
CA ILE A 156 13.20 -3.66 -8.59
C ILE A 156 14.32 -2.60 -8.68
N SER A 157 14.00 -1.37 -9.06
CA SER A 157 14.98 -0.27 -9.16
C SER A 157 15.26 0.40 -7.81
N GLY A 158 14.44 0.17 -6.79
CA GLY A 158 14.54 0.81 -5.47
C GLY A 158 14.06 2.26 -5.47
N GLU A 159 13.16 2.61 -6.37
CA GLU A 159 12.66 3.99 -6.50
C GLU A 159 11.40 4.25 -5.67
N GLU A 160 10.78 3.22 -5.14
CA GLU A 160 9.54 3.34 -4.40
C GLU A 160 9.80 3.87 -2.98
N ASP A 161 10.54 3.12 -2.18
CA ASP A 161 11.01 3.54 -0.87
C ASP A 161 12.33 4.35 -1.01
N ARG A 162 12.23 5.47 -1.70
CA ARG A 162 13.36 6.28 -2.20
C ARG A 162 14.30 6.75 -1.10
N TYR A 163 13.80 7.02 0.08
CA TYR A 163 14.58 7.62 1.17
C TYR A 163 15.06 6.57 2.18
N SER A 164 14.25 5.56 2.44
CA SER A 164 14.56 4.48 3.38
C SER A 164 15.35 3.35 2.75
N HIS A 165 15.20 3.14 1.42
CA HIS A 165 15.73 2.03 0.65
C HIS A 165 15.27 0.67 1.20
N THR A 166 13.99 0.59 1.56
CA THR A 166 13.39 -0.63 2.14
C THR A 166 12.63 -1.48 1.14
N ASP A 167 12.61 -1.12 -0.14
CA ASP A 167 11.93 -1.84 -1.23
C ASP A 167 12.14 -3.36 -1.23
N LEU A 168 13.32 -3.83 -0.79
CA LEU A 168 13.61 -5.27 -0.73
C LEU A 168 12.79 -6.02 0.33
N TRP A 169 12.11 -5.32 1.23
CA TRP A 169 11.19 -5.95 2.17
C TRP A 169 9.94 -6.49 1.49
N ASP A 170 9.51 -5.87 0.39
CA ASP A 170 8.30 -6.20 -0.34
C ASP A 170 8.39 -7.55 -1.05
N PHE A 171 9.60 -8.08 -1.21
CA PHE A 171 9.88 -9.40 -1.81
C PHE A 171 9.99 -10.54 -0.77
N ARG A 172 9.55 -10.35 0.44
CA ARG A 172 9.55 -11.38 1.50
C ARG A 172 8.19 -12.00 1.70
#